data_bfd5322b97278c9c5afd9d081930aeee
#
_entry.id   bfd5322b97278c9c5afd9d081930aeee
#
_cell.length_a   1.000
_cell.length_b   1.000
_cell.length_c   1.000
_cell.angle_alpha   90.00
_cell.angle_beta   90.00
_cell.angle_gamma   90.00
#
_symmetry.space_group_name_H-M   'P 1'
#
loop_
_entity.id
_entity.type
_entity.pdbx_description
1 polymer ?
#
loop_
_entity_poly.entity_id
_entity_poly.type
_entity_poly.pdbx_seq_one_letter_code
_entity_poly.pdbx_strand_id
1 'polypeptide(L)'
;MQLTVVGLNHQTAPLSIREKLAFAAANLPDAVSNLARSEAAEEAVILSTCNRTELYCVGETEKIIDWLAQYHNLPVEEIRPYLYTLDNNETVRHAFRVACGLDSMVL
;
A
#
# COMPACT_ATOMS: atom_id res chain seq x y z
N MET A 1 -4.07 -1.21 18.96
CA MET A 1 -3.88 -1.81 17.64
C MET A 1 -4.58 -0.96 16.60
N GLN A 2 -3.88 -0.59 15.56
CA GLN A 2 -4.44 0.28 14.52
C GLN A 2 -4.39 -0.44 13.17
N LEU A 3 -5.56 -0.63 12.58
CA LEU A 3 -5.69 -1.17 11.23
C LEU A 3 -5.60 -0.01 10.25
N THR A 4 -4.64 -0.09 9.33
CA THR A 4 -4.30 1.02 8.44
C THR A 4 -4.12 0.52 7.02
N VAL A 5 -4.56 1.31 6.05
CA VAL A 5 -4.12 1.11 4.67
C VAL A 5 -3.30 2.33 4.23
N VAL A 6 -2.20 2.04 3.55
CA VAL A 6 -1.40 3.05 2.84
C VAL A 6 -1.36 2.60 1.39
N GLY A 7 -1.73 3.49 0.48
CA GLY A 7 -1.78 3.06 -0.91
C GLY A 7 -1.80 4.19 -1.91
N LEU A 8 -1.79 3.78 -3.17
CA LEU A 8 -1.95 4.67 -4.31
C LEU A 8 -2.71 3.90 -5.40
N ASN A 9 -3.38 4.63 -6.25
CA ASN A 9 -4.12 4.02 -7.35
C ASN A 9 -4.10 4.94 -8.57
N HIS A 10 -4.81 4.53 -9.62
CA HIS A 10 -4.85 5.27 -10.89
C HIS A 10 -5.44 6.67 -10.76
N GLN A 11 -6.18 6.95 -9.68
CA GLN A 11 -6.75 8.28 -9.44
C GLN A 11 -5.80 9.18 -8.67
N THR A 12 -4.93 8.62 -7.83
CA THR A 12 -4.03 9.40 -6.98
C THR A 12 -2.63 9.56 -7.56
N ALA A 13 -2.22 8.69 -8.50
CA ALA A 13 -0.85 8.66 -9.00
C ALA A 13 -0.81 8.38 -10.50
N PRO A 14 0.07 9.08 -11.24
CA PRO A 14 0.29 8.77 -12.64
C PRO A 14 0.98 7.41 -12.79
N LEU A 15 0.94 6.88 -14.01
CA LEU A 15 1.52 5.57 -14.30
C LEU A 15 2.99 5.48 -13.90
N SER A 16 3.78 6.54 -14.15
CA SER A 16 5.20 6.53 -13.81
C SER A 16 5.46 6.29 -12.33
N ILE A 17 4.62 6.85 -11.46
CA ILE A 17 4.74 6.66 -10.02
C ILE A 17 4.23 5.26 -9.63
N ARG A 18 3.12 4.83 -10.22
CA ARG A 18 2.57 3.49 -9.95
C ARG A 18 3.58 2.40 -10.30
N GLU A 19 4.30 2.56 -11.40
CA GLU A 19 5.33 1.60 -11.80
C GLU A 19 6.50 1.56 -10.83
N LYS A 20 6.89 2.71 -10.30
CA LYS A 20 7.99 2.78 -9.32
C LYS A 20 7.66 2.09 -8.01
N LEU A 21 6.38 2.10 -7.61
CA LEU A 21 5.94 1.57 -6.33
C LEU A 21 5.27 0.20 -6.44
N ALA A 22 5.19 -0.36 -7.63
CA ALA A 22 4.62 -1.68 -7.82
C ALA A 22 5.52 -2.77 -7.24
N PHE A 23 4.90 -3.87 -6.83
CA PHE A 23 5.61 -5.06 -6.38
C PHE A 23 5.42 -6.15 -7.44
N ALA A 24 6.52 -6.66 -7.97
CA ALA A 24 6.45 -7.79 -8.89
C ALA A 24 5.90 -9.01 -8.15
N ALA A 25 5.06 -9.80 -8.82
CA ALA A 25 4.43 -10.96 -8.19
C ALA A 25 5.46 -11.91 -7.56
N ALA A 26 6.60 -12.10 -8.23
CA ALA A 26 7.65 -12.98 -7.71
C ALA A 26 8.27 -12.47 -6.42
N ASN A 27 8.22 -11.16 -6.18
CA ASN A 27 8.83 -10.53 -5.01
C ASN A 27 7.83 -10.30 -3.87
N LEU A 28 6.55 -10.53 -4.09
CA LEU A 28 5.53 -10.27 -3.06
C LEU A 28 5.76 -11.04 -1.76
N PRO A 29 6.08 -12.35 -1.79
CA PRO A 29 6.31 -13.07 -0.54
C PRO A 29 7.45 -12.46 0.29
N ASP A 30 8.55 -12.09 -0.36
CA ASP A 30 9.68 -11.47 0.32
C ASP A 30 9.33 -10.10 0.87
N ALA A 31 8.57 -9.31 0.09
CA ALA A 31 8.15 -7.98 0.51
C ALA A 31 7.23 -8.05 1.74
N VAL A 32 6.26 -8.94 1.73
CA VAL A 32 5.34 -9.12 2.85
C VAL A 32 6.11 -9.56 4.10
N SER A 33 7.03 -10.53 3.95
CA SER A 33 7.87 -10.97 5.07
C SER A 33 8.74 -9.85 5.61
N ASN A 34 9.32 -9.06 4.73
CA ASN A 34 10.16 -7.93 5.13
C ASN A 34 9.35 -6.91 5.93
N LEU A 35 8.17 -6.57 5.44
CA LEU A 35 7.28 -5.62 6.12
C LEU A 35 6.85 -6.16 7.48
N ALA A 36 6.46 -7.42 7.56
CA ALA A 36 6.00 -8.03 8.79
C ALA A 36 7.10 -8.16 9.84
N ARG A 37 8.35 -8.33 9.40
CA ARG A 37 9.50 -8.40 10.32
C ARG A 37 10.04 -7.04 10.70
N SER A 38 9.63 -5.99 9.99
CA SER A 38 10.05 -4.64 10.32
C SER A 38 9.26 -4.13 11.52
N GLU A 39 9.69 -3.02 12.09
CA GLU A 39 8.94 -2.39 13.18
C GLU A 39 7.72 -1.62 12.66
N ALA A 40 7.53 -1.56 11.34
CA ALA A 40 6.45 -0.78 10.75
C ALA A 40 5.08 -1.40 10.96
N ALA A 41 5.00 -2.74 10.97
CA ALA A 41 3.72 -3.41 11.06
C ALA A 41 3.84 -4.76 11.78
N GLU A 42 2.80 -5.10 12.54
CA GLU A 42 2.71 -6.41 13.19
C GLU A 42 2.17 -7.46 12.22
N GLU A 43 1.23 -7.06 11.38
CA GLU A 43 0.64 -7.91 10.36
C GLU A 43 0.49 -7.07 9.10
N ALA A 44 0.63 -7.71 7.94
CA ALA A 44 0.60 -6.98 6.67
C ALA A 44 0.08 -7.84 5.53
N VAL A 45 -0.66 -7.19 4.65
CA VAL A 45 -1.07 -7.72 3.35
C VAL A 45 -0.73 -6.69 2.30
N ILE A 46 -0.14 -7.11 1.19
CA ILE A 46 0.18 -6.24 0.07
C ILE A 46 -0.67 -6.63 -1.12
N LEU A 47 -1.38 -5.66 -1.67
CA LEU A 47 -2.11 -5.81 -2.93
C LEU A 47 -1.41 -4.94 -3.96
N SER A 48 -0.93 -5.55 -5.05
CA SER A 48 -0.24 -4.80 -6.09
C SER A 48 -0.72 -5.25 -7.46
N THR A 49 -1.32 -4.32 -8.20
CA THR A 49 -1.78 -4.52 -9.57
C THR A 49 -1.31 -3.35 -10.41
N CYS A 50 -1.61 -3.37 -11.72
CA CYS A 50 -1.24 -2.24 -12.58
C CYS A 50 -1.99 -0.96 -12.20
N ASN A 51 -3.13 -1.07 -11.53
CA ASN A 51 -3.96 0.08 -11.17
C ASN A 51 -3.78 0.57 -9.75
N ARG A 52 -3.25 -0.27 -8.85
CA ARG A 52 -3.09 0.11 -7.45
C ARG A 52 -2.04 -0.69 -6.73
N THR A 53 -1.47 -0.07 -5.71
CA THR A 53 -0.63 -0.73 -4.73
C THR A 53 -1.15 -0.32 -3.37
N GLU A 54 -1.49 -1.29 -2.54
CA GLU A 54 -2.04 -1.03 -1.21
C GLU A 54 -1.41 -1.94 -0.18
N LEU A 55 -1.06 -1.36 0.97
CA LEU A 55 -0.55 -2.09 2.12
C LEU A 55 -1.60 -2.01 3.22
N TYR A 56 -2.14 -3.17 3.58
CA TYR A 56 -3.12 -3.30 4.66
C TYR A 56 -2.37 -3.83 5.88
N CYS A 57 -2.29 -3.03 6.91
CA CYS A 57 -1.37 -3.32 8.02
C CYS A 57 -2.00 -3.07 9.38
N VAL A 58 -1.48 -3.78 10.36
CA VAL A 58 -1.66 -3.40 11.76
C VAL A 58 -0.37 -2.68 12.16
N GLY A 59 -0.42 -1.35 12.23
CA GLY A 59 0.77 -0.55 12.49
C GLY A 59 0.53 0.94 12.36
N GLU A 60 1.59 1.71 12.50
CA GLU A 60 1.54 3.16 12.42
C GLU A 60 1.75 3.64 10.98
N THR A 61 0.89 4.55 10.55
CA THR A 61 0.87 5.07 9.19
C THR A 61 2.24 5.58 8.73
N GLU A 62 2.88 6.42 9.53
CA GLU A 62 4.16 7.03 9.11
C GLU A 62 5.27 6.01 8.96
N LYS A 63 5.30 5.01 9.82
CA LYS A 63 6.30 3.94 9.72
C LYS A 63 6.08 3.09 8.48
N ILE A 64 4.82 2.86 8.11
CA ILE A 64 4.47 2.10 6.91
C ILE A 64 4.89 2.88 5.66
N ILE A 65 4.64 4.19 5.63
CA ILE A 65 5.06 5.04 4.52
C ILE A 65 6.58 5.03 4.37
N ASP A 66 7.30 5.17 5.49
CA ASP A 66 8.77 5.12 5.47
C ASP A 66 9.27 3.78 4.94
N TRP A 67 8.63 2.69 5.37
CA TRP A 67 9.00 1.36 4.87
C TRP A 67 8.81 1.26 3.36
N LEU A 68 7.69 1.75 2.85
CA LEU A 68 7.40 1.70 1.41
C LEU A 68 8.46 2.45 0.61
N ALA A 69 8.82 3.64 1.07
CA ALA A 69 9.86 4.45 0.42
C ALA A 69 11.21 3.73 0.44
N GLN A 70 11.62 3.21 1.60
CA GLN A 70 12.90 2.54 1.75
C GLN A 70 12.97 1.26 0.91
N TYR A 71 11.90 0.50 0.89
CA TYR A 71 11.88 -0.76 0.14
C TYR A 71 12.12 -0.51 -1.35
N HIS A 72 11.61 0.60 -1.88
CA HIS A 72 11.76 0.95 -3.28
C HIS A 72 12.93 1.90 -3.55
N ASN A 73 13.72 2.22 -2.54
CA ASN A 73 14.87 3.13 -2.64
C ASN A 73 14.48 4.51 -3.17
N LEU A 74 13.38 5.05 -2.69
CA LEU A 74 12.88 6.36 -3.07
C LEU A 74 12.83 7.30 -1.87
N PRO A 75 13.07 8.61 -2.07
CA PRO A 75 12.85 9.58 -1.00
C PRO A 75 11.36 9.62 -0.65
N VAL A 76 11.05 9.70 0.63
CA VAL A 76 9.65 9.70 1.08
C VAL A 76 8.89 10.90 0.52
N GLU A 77 9.55 12.04 0.35
CA GLU A 77 8.93 13.25 -0.20
C GLU A 77 8.47 13.07 -1.64
N GLU A 78 9.12 12.19 -2.38
CA GLU A 78 8.79 11.95 -3.78
C GLU A 78 7.48 11.17 -3.93
N ILE A 79 7.16 10.33 -2.95
CA ILE A 79 5.98 9.47 -3.06
C ILE A 79 4.80 9.95 -2.23
N ARG A 80 5.05 10.68 -1.12
CA ARG A 80 4.00 11.09 -0.19
C ARG A 80 2.82 11.80 -0.85
N PRO A 81 3.01 12.72 -1.82
CA PRO A 81 1.87 13.44 -2.43
C PRO A 81 0.87 12.52 -3.15
N TYR A 82 1.29 11.32 -3.50
CA TYR A 82 0.46 10.41 -4.29
C TYR A 82 -0.23 9.35 -3.45
N LEU A 83 0.06 9.31 -2.14
CA LEU A 83 -0.46 8.29 -1.25
C LEU A 83 -1.76 8.73 -0.59
N TYR A 84 -2.63 7.77 -0.35
CA TYR A 84 -3.76 7.95 0.56
C TYR A 84 -3.57 7.01 1.75
N THR A 85 -4.19 7.40 2.86
CA THR A 85 -4.16 6.61 4.09
C THR A 85 -5.56 6.51 4.65
N LEU A 86 -5.90 5.34 5.15
CA LEU A 86 -7.18 5.09 5.80
C LEU A 86 -6.90 4.32 7.08
N ASP A 87 -7.74 4.47 8.08
CA ASP A 87 -7.55 3.72 9.31
C ASP A 87 -8.87 3.14 9.82
N ASN A 88 -8.74 2.08 10.58
CA ASN A 88 -9.83 1.41 11.29
C ASN A 88 -11.04 1.12 10.39
N ASN A 89 -12.21 1.69 10.69
CA ASN A 89 -13.44 1.41 9.94
C ASN A 89 -13.36 1.83 8.47
N GLU A 90 -12.64 2.89 8.18
CA GLU A 90 -12.43 3.32 6.79
C GLU A 90 -11.64 2.28 6.01
N THR A 91 -10.65 1.66 6.65
CA THR A 91 -9.86 0.59 6.03
C THR A 91 -10.74 -0.60 5.68
N VAL A 92 -11.59 -1.02 6.61
CA VAL A 92 -12.49 -2.16 6.38
C VAL A 92 -13.45 -1.86 5.23
N ARG A 93 -14.05 -0.68 5.24
CA ARG A 93 -14.99 -0.28 4.19
C ARG A 93 -14.32 -0.25 2.82
N HIS A 94 -13.11 0.30 2.76
CA HIS A 94 -12.33 0.36 1.53
C HIS A 94 -11.99 -1.03 1.01
N ALA A 95 -11.60 -1.94 1.89
CA ALA A 95 -11.27 -3.32 1.50
C ALA A 95 -12.47 -4.01 0.86
N PHE A 96 -13.68 -3.80 1.40
CA PHE A 96 -14.89 -4.35 0.79
C PHE A 96 -15.14 -3.77 -0.59
N ARG A 97 -14.98 -2.47 -0.77
CA ARG A 97 -15.18 -1.82 -2.07
C ARG A 97 -14.24 -2.38 -3.12
N VAL A 98 -12.97 -2.55 -2.76
CA VAL A 98 -11.96 -3.10 -3.65
C VAL A 98 -12.29 -4.55 -4.00
N ALA A 99 -12.64 -5.36 -2.99
CA ALA A 99 -12.96 -6.77 -3.20
C ALA A 99 -14.19 -6.96 -4.08
N CYS A 100 -15.16 -6.03 -4.00
CA CYS A 100 -16.38 -6.09 -4.81
C CYS A 100 -16.23 -5.44 -6.18
N GLY A 101 -15.06 -4.89 -6.50
CA GLY A 101 -14.82 -4.22 -7.77
C GLY A 101 -15.39 -2.83 -7.88
N LEU A 102 -15.91 -2.27 -6.78
CA LEU A 102 -16.55 -0.94 -6.82
C LEU A 102 -15.55 0.19 -6.99
N ASP A 103 -14.29 -0.06 -6.65
CA ASP A 103 -13.23 0.93 -6.71
C ASP A 103 -12.14 0.51 -7.69
N SER A 104 -12.47 -0.32 -8.66
CA SER A 104 -11.51 -0.86 -9.62
C SER A 104 -11.84 -0.38 -11.03
N MET A 105 -10.81 -0.21 -11.84
CA MET A 105 -10.99 0.06 -13.28
C MET A 105 -11.39 -1.18 -14.06
N VAL A 106 -11.06 -2.35 -13.53
CA VAL A 106 -11.33 -3.63 -14.20
C VAL A 106 -12.57 -4.24 -13.57
N LEU A 107 -13.52 -4.53 -14.38
CA LEU A 107 -14.78 -5.14 -13.94
C LEU A 107 -14.82 -6.62 -14.28
#